data_50cdfe829e4e3818f5625d91995c1d84
#
_entry.id   50cdfe829e4e3818f5625d91995c1d84
#
_cell.length_a   1.000
_cell.length_b   1.000
_cell.length_c   1.000
_cell.angle_alpha   90.00
_cell.angle_beta   90.00
_cell.angle_gamma   90.00
#
_symmetry.space_group_name_H-M   'P 1'
#
loop_
_entity.id
_entity.type
_entity.pdbx_description
1 polymer ?
#
loop_
_entity_poly.entity_id
_entity_poly.type
_entity_poly.pdbx_seq_one_letter_code
_entity_poly.pdbx_strand_id
1 'polypeptide(L)'
;MRLLIATGGTGGHIYPAIALADAAKKRYPDIEILFVGNDDRMEAEIVPNHGYAFEGLHACGMTGNVFHKMKAVTLMGKAYLKALKIMDRFQPDIAIGFGGYVSAPVMLAAHRKGVVTMIHEQNSVVGMSNKAVAKYMDAIVICYEKCYEEFGREKVRLLGNPRATSAVETKFDAQYFQSLGLKEDKPLILVVMGSLGSSSINEMMKDVLPTIDSSYQILFVSGKDKFAEVKSAFPQENIVVVDYVRQLDIIEKVDLLICRAGATTAAEILALGSVSILIPSPYVAHNHQFYNASVMVEDGAAEMIEEKDLSPETLKAKIEAIMNHPAKRESIHQNALRLGKPNACSDILDWCEELLRNK
;
A
#
# COMPACT_ATOMS: atom_id res chain seq x y z
N MET A 1 -13.55 -21.70 -9.87
CA MET A 1 -13.72 -20.75 -8.73
C MET A 1 -14.00 -19.37 -9.27
N ARG A 2 -14.98 -18.68 -8.71
CA ARG A 2 -15.32 -17.29 -9.06
C ARG A 2 -15.02 -16.39 -7.86
N LEU A 3 -14.07 -15.48 -8.02
CA LEU A 3 -13.60 -14.55 -7.00
C LEU A 3 -14.11 -13.14 -7.30
N LEU A 4 -14.85 -12.54 -6.38
CA LEU A 4 -15.22 -11.13 -6.45
C LEU A 4 -14.33 -10.32 -5.52
N ILE A 5 -13.76 -9.23 -6.02
CA ILE A 5 -12.89 -8.32 -5.25
C ILE A 5 -13.53 -6.92 -5.20
N ALA A 6 -13.81 -6.45 -4.00
CA ALA A 6 -14.32 -5.09 -3.77
C ALA A 6 -13.20 -4.17 -3.29
N THR A 7 -12.90 -3.13 -4.06
CA THR A 7 -11.80 -2.20 -3.72
C THR A 7 -12.06 -0.80 -4.26
N GLY A 8 -11.47 0.21 -3.63
CA GLY A 8 -11.54 1.55 -4.21
C GLY A 8 -10.99 2.66 -3.33
N GLY A 9 -10.94 3.84 -3.94
CA GLY A 9 -10.62 5.11 -3.32
C GLY A 9 -9.14 5.47 -3.34
N THR A 10 -8.22 4.55 -3.09
CA THR A 10 -6.78 4.84 -3.06
C THR A 10 -5.95 3.67 -3.56
N GLY A 11 -4.73 3.96 -4.04
CA GLY A 11 -3.77 2.92 -4.43
C GLY A 11 -3.46 1.91 -3.31
N GLY A 12 -3.53 2.35 -2.05
CA GLY A 12 -3.33 1.48 -0.88
C GLY A 12 -4.35 0.35 -0.74
N HIS A 13 -5.54 0.48 -1.34
CA HIS A 13 -6.54 -0.60 -1.43
C HIS A 13 -6.45 -1.35 -2.77
N ILE A 14 -6.20 -0.63 -3.86
CA ILE A 14 -6.27 -1.18 -5.23
C ILE A 14 -5.09 -2.10 -5.51
N TYR A 15 -3.86 -1.69 -5.23
CA TYR A 15 -2.67 -2.48 -5.55
C TYR A 15 -2.54 -3.79 -4.75
N PRO A 16 -2.88 -3.86 -3.44
CA PRO A 16 -2.98 -5.14 -2.74
C PRO A 16 -4.04 -6.07 -3.33
N ALA A 17 -5.18 -5.52 -3.76
CA ALA A 17 -6.24 -6.28 -4.39
C ALA A 17 -5.79 -6.89 -5.74
N ILE A 18 -5.07 -6.12 -6.55
CA ILE A 18 -4.49 -6.59 -7.82
C ILE A 18 -3.42 -7.66 -7.54
N ALA A 19 -2.53 -7.44 -6.57
CA ALA A 19 -1.50 -8.41 -6.21
C ALA A 19 -2.08 -9.78 -5.80
N LEU A 20 -3.19 -9.78 -5.03
CA LEU A 20 -3.88 -11.02 -4.69
C LEU A 20 -4.55 -11.65 -5.91
N ALA A 21 -5.14 -10.85 -6.81
CA ALA A 21 -5.75 -11.33 -8.04
C ALA A 21 -4.72 -11.98 -8.98
N ASP A 22 -3.54 -11.38 -9.13
CA ASP A 22 -2.44 -11.92 -9.92
C ASP A 22 -1.96 -13.26 -9.36
N ALA A 23 -1.78 -13.35 -8.04
CA ALA A 23 -1.41 -14.59 -7.36
C ALA A 23 -2.50 -15.67 -7.50
N ALA A 24 -3.78 -15.29 -7.39
CA ALA A 24 -4.91 -16.20 -7.58
C ALA A 24 -4.96 -16.73 -9.02
N LYS A 25 -4.74 -15.87 -10.02
CA LYS A 25 -4.73 -16.28 -11.44
C LYS A 25 -3.55 -17.19 -11.77
N LYS A 26 -2.39 -16.95 -11.14
CA LYS A 26 -1.20 -17.80 -11.26
C LYS A 26 -1.43 -19.20 -10.63
N ARG A 27 -2.13 -19.25 -9.49
CA ARG A 27 -2.42 -20.49 -8.75
C ARG A 27 -3.58 -21.29 -9.37
N TYR A 28 -4.60 -20.60 -9.91
CA TYR A 28 -5.80 -21.17 -10.49
C TYR A 28 -6.02 -20.61 -11.90
N PRO A 29 -5.47 -21.22 -12.95
CA PRO A 29 -5.55 -20.69 -14.32
C PRO A 29 -6.99 -20.44 -14.83
N ASP A 30 -7.97 -21.24 -14.37
CA ASP A 30 -9.37 -21.14 -14.76
C ASP A 30 -10.23 -20.28 -13.82
N ILE A 31 -9.60 -19.47 -12.95
CA ILE A 31 -10.35 -18.60 -12.04
C ILE A 31 -10.99 -17.44 -12.80
N GLU A 32 -12.25 -17.19 -12.52
CA GLU A 32 -12.95 -15.99 -12.96
C GLU A 32 -12.84 -14.93 -11.86
N ILE A 33 -12.31 -13.75 -12.19
CA ILE A 33 -12.14 -12.66 -11.25
C ILE A 33 -12.92 -11.43 -11.73
N LEU A 34 -13.77 -10.90 -10.85
CA LEU A 34 -14.51 -9.67 -11.07
C LEU A 34 -14.18 -8.66 -9.99
N PHE A 35 -13.68 -7.49 -10.40
CA PHE A 35 -13.51 -6.35 -9.52
C PHE A 35 -14.77 -5.49 -9.49
N VAL A 36 -15.08 -4.98 -8.31
CA VAL A 36 -16.17 -4.01 -8.08
C VAL A 36 -15.61 -2.82 -7.32
N GLY A 37 -15.80 -1.62 -7.86
CA GLY A 37 -15.27 -0.37 -7.30
C GLY A 37 -16.12 0.84 -7.67
N ASN A 38 -15.65 2.06 -7.38
CA ASN A 38 -16.32 3.27 -7.87
C ASN A 38 -16.07 3.48 -9.36
N ASP A 39 -17.11 3.96 -10.05
CA ASP A 39 -17.07 4.25 -11.49
C ASP A 39 -16.38 5.58 -11.83
N ASP A 40 -16.13 6.43 -10.84
CA ASP A 40 -15.57 7.78 -10.97
C ASP A 40 -14.23 7.96 -10.24
N ARG A 41 -13.56 6.87 -9.87
CA ARG A 41 -12.29 6.88 -9.13
C ARG A 41 -11.21 6.10 -9.86
N MET A 42 -9.98 6.17 -9.32
CA MET A 42 -8.80 5.59 -9.97
C MET A 42 -8.90 4.07 -10.21
N GLU A 43 -9.68 3.34 -9.44
CA GLU A 43 -9.90 1.91 -9.66
C GLU A 43 -10.60 1.61 -10.99
N ALA A 44 -11.46 2.51 -11.48
CA ALA A 44 -12.15 2.36 -12.76
C ALA A 44 -11.20 2.38 -13.97
N GLU A 45 -10.01 2.94 -13.81
CA GLU A 45 -8.96 2.97 -14.83
C GLU A 45 -7.87 1.93 -14.53
N ILE A 46 -7.40 1.87 -13.29
CA ILE A 46 -6.26 1.01 -12.92
C ILE A 46 -6.60 -0.47 -13.11
N VAL A 47 -7.76 -0.92 -12.66
CA VAL A 47 -8.13 -2.35 -12.69
C VAL A 47 -8.26 -2.88 -14.12
N PRO A 48 -8.99 -2.23 -15.06
CA PRO A 48 -9.02 -2.65 -16.46
C PRO A 48 -7.66 -2.60 -17.13
N ASN A 49 -6.80 -1.62 -16.81
CA ASN A 49 -5.44 -1.54 -17.35
C ASN A 49 -4.54 -2.72 -16.92
N HIS A 50 -4.89 -3.41 -15.83
CA HIS A 50 -4.26 -4.67 -15.41
C HIS A 50 -4.94 -5.92 -16.00
N GLY A 51 -5.90 -5.76 -16.91
CA GLY A 51 -6.55 -6.85 -17.63
C GLY A 51 -7.65 -7.59 -16.84
N TYR A 52 -8.19 -6.97 -15.79
CA TYR A 52 -9.29 -7.53 -15.01
C TYR A 52 -10.66 -6.96 -15.41
N ALA A 53 -11.68 -7.81 -15.35
CA ALA A 53 -13.07 -7.37 -15.47
C ALA A 53 -13.43 -6.45 -14.31
N PHE A 54 -14.11 -5.35 -14.62
CA PHE A 54 -14.48 -4.32 -13.64
C PHE A 54 -15.94 -3.90 -13.78
N GLU A 55 -16.63 -3.76 -12.64
CA GLU A 55 -17.96 -3.17 -12.56
C GLU A 55 -17.97 -1.98 -11.60
N GLY A 56 -18.35 -0.82 -12.13
CA GLY A 56 -18.45 0.41 -11.38
C GLY A 56 -19.75 0.51 -10.58
N LEU A 57 -19.64 0.97 -9.34
CA LEU A 57 -20.74 1.46 -8.51
C LEU A 57 -20.54 2.94 -8.25
N HIS A 58 -21.58 3.63 -7.81
CA HIS A 58 -21.44 5.01 -7.36
C HIS A 58 -21.66 5.09 -5.86
N ALA A 59 -20.56 5.24 -5.11
CA ALA A 59 -20.59 5.37 -3.65
C ALA A 59 -19.71 6.55 -3.21
N CYS A 60 -20.09 7.23 -2.14
CA CYS A 60 -19.27 8.30 -1.57
C CYS A 60 -19.17 8.17 -0.04
N GLY A 61 -18.15 8.84 0.53
CA GLY A 61 -17.93 8.84 1.97
C GLY A 61 -18.99 9.63 2.72
N MET A 62 -19.25 9.22 3.97
CA MET A 62 -20.19 9.88 4.88
C MET A 62 -19.56 11.11 5.58
N THR A 63 -18.79 11.92 4.84
CA THR A 63 -18.13 13.13 5.34
C THR A 63 -18.90 14.37 4.95
N GLY A 64 -18.71 15.49 5.67
CA GLY A 64 -19.34 16.76 5.33
C GLY A 64 -20.63 17.05 6.10
N ASN A 65 -21.47 17.96 5.55
CA ASN A 65 -22.70 18.42 6.17
C ASN A 65 -23.85 17.37 6.10
N VAL A 66 -24.99 17.65 6.75
CA VAL A 66 -26.14 16.74 6.84
C VAL A 66 -26.67 16.35 5.46
N PHE A 67 -26.74 17.29 4.52
CA PHE A 67 -27.23 17.01 3.15
C PHE A 67 -26.27 16.06 2.42
N HIS A 68 -24.96 16.24 2.60
CA HIS A 68 -23.96 15.34 2.02
C HIS A 68 -24.08 13.93 2.61
N LYS A 69 -24.26 13.81 3.92
CA LYS A 69 -24.48 12.51 4.60
C LYS A 69 -25.75 11.82 4.11
N MET A 70 -26.87 12.55 3.93
CA MET A 70 -28.10 11.99 3.37
C MET A 70 -27.90 11.50 1.93
N LYS A 71 -27.21 12.27 1.09
CA LYS A 71 -26.82 11.85 -0.27
C LYS A 71 -25.96 10.58 -0.21
N ALA A 72 -24.98 10.52 0.68
CA ALA A 72 -24.11 9.35 0.84
C ALA A 72 -24.91 8.09 1.21
N VAL A 73 -25.85 8.18 2.16
CA VAL A 73 -26.73 7.06 2.53
C VAL A 73 -27.54 6.57 1.33
N THR A 74 -28.12 7.50 0.56
CA THR A 74 -28.91 7.15 -0.64
C THR A 74 -28.03 6.44 -1.68
N LEU A 75 -26.83 6.94 -1.94
CA LEU A 75 -25.89 6.34 -2.88
C LEU A 75 -25.42 4.96 -2.41
N MET A 76 -25.13 4.80 -1.11
CA MET A 76 -24.79 3.51 -0.51
C MET A 76 -25.92 2.49 -0.67
N GLY A 77 -27.18 2.91 -0.47
CA GLY A 77 -28.35 2.06 -0.73
C GLY A 77 -28.46 1.61 -2.19
N LYS A 78 -28.27 2.54 -3.14
CA LYS A 78 -28.24 2.21 -4.58
C LYS A 78 -27.10 1.29 -4.93
N ALA A 79 -25.89 1.54 -4.39
CA ALA A 79 -24.72 0.69 -4.58
C ALA A 79 -24.97 -0.73 -4.04
N TYR A 80 -25.59 -0.86 -2.87
CA TYR A 80 -25.98 -2.15 -2.31
C TYR A 80 -26.97 -2.92 -3.22
N LEU A 81 -28.02 -2.25 -3.73
CA LEU A 81 -28.99 -2.88 -4.63
C LEU A 81 -28.35 -3.30 -5.96
N LYS A 82 -27.42 -2.52 -6.49
CA LYS A 82 -26.66 -2.90 -7.70
C LYS A 82 -25.71 -4.06 -7.40
N ALA A 83 -25.06 -4.06 -6.24
CA ALA A 83 -24.20 -5.16 -5.80
C ALA A 83 -24.98 -6.48 -5.66
N LEU A 84 -26.21 -6.48 -5.15
CA LEU A 84 -27.06 -7.68 -5.12
C LEU A 84 -27.28 -8.27 -6.52
N LYS A 85 -27.53 -7.42 -7.54
CA LYS A 85 -27.67 -7.87 -8.94
C LYS A 85 -26.36 -8.44 -9.50
N ILE A 86 -25.22 -7.86 -9.12
CA ILE A 86 -23.90 -8.38 -9.50
C ILE A 86 -23.70 -9.77 -8.89
N MET A 87 -24.03 -9.97 -7.61
CA MET A 87 -23.95 -11.27 -6.95
C MET A 87 -24.83 -12.32 -7.67
N ASP A 88 -26.07 -11.97 -8.04
CA ASP A 88 -26.99 -12.87 -8.72
C ASP A 88 -26.48 -13.27 -10.12
N ARG A 89 -25.82 -12.36 -10.83
CA ARG A 89 -25.31 -12.61 -12.18
C ARG A 89 -23.96 -13.32 -12.16
N PHE A 90 -23.00 -12.85 -11.36
CA PHE A 90 -21.64 -13.38 -11.32
C PHE A 90 -21.55 -14.66 -10.46
N GLN A 91 -22.41 -14.79 -9.43
CA GLN A 91 -22.48 -15.91 -8.50
C GLN A 91 -21.06 -16.26 -7.93
N PRO A 92 -20.40 -15.36 -7.24
CA PRO A 92 -19.07 -15.62 -6.71
C PRO A 92 -19.10 -16.72 -5.64
N ASP A 93 -18.06 -17.55 -5.61
CA ASP A 93 -17.83 -18.51 -4.54
C ASP A 93 -17.34 -17.78 -3.27
N ILE A 94 -16.50 -16.76 -3.46
CA ILE A 94 -15.96 -15.92 -2.40
C ILE A 94 -15.88 -14.46 -2.83
N ALA A 95 -16.11 -13.54 -1.88
CA ALA A 95 -15.94 -12.09 -2.05
C ALA A 95 -14.92 -11.57 -1.04
N ILE A 96 -13.94 -10.76 -1.52
CA ILE A 96 -12.91 -10.17 -0.68
C ILE A 96 -12.97 -8.64 -0.79
N GLY A 97 -13.14 -7.96 0.36
CA GLY A 97 -13.18 -6.51 0.44
C GLY A 97 -11.84 -5.92 0.89
N PHE A 98 -11.23 -5.08 0.07
CA PHE A 98 -9.96 -4.40 0.38
C PHE A 98 -10.14 -3.00 0.96
N GLY A 99 -11.38 -2.57 1.20
CA GLY A 99 -11.65 -1.25 1.75
C GLY A 99 -12.06 -0.21 0.71
N GLY A 100 -12.15 1.04 1.16
CA GLY A 100 -12.85 2.11 0.43
C GLY A 100 -14.36 2.10 0.71
N TYR A 101 -15.01 3.22 0.47
CA TYR A 101 -16.44 3.36 0.77
C TYR A 101 -17.32 2.39 -0.02
N VAL A 102 -16.90 2.06 -1.24
CA VAL A 102 -17.62 1.16 -2.14
C VAL A 102 -17.57 -0.30 -1.68
N SER A 103 -16.56 -0.70 -0.92
CA SER A 103 -16.40 -2.07 -0.44
C SER A 103 -17.53 -2.49 0.52
N ALA A 104 -17.95 -1.60 1.42
CA ALA A 104 -18.96 -1.95 2.42
C ALA A 104 -20.30 -2.43 1.84
N PRO A 105 -20.97 -1.72 0.91
CA PRO A 105 -22.22 -2.21 0.32
C PRO A 105 -22.04 -3.49 -0.49
N VAL A 106 -20.88 -3.71 -1.12
CA VAL A 106 -20.57 -4.93 -1.86
C VAL A 106 -20.43 -6.12 -0.92
N MET A 107 -19.69 -5.97 0.16
CA MET A 107 -19.48 -7.04 1.16
C MET A 107 -20.77 -7.39 1.90
N LEU A 108 -21.62 -6.41 2.21
CA LEU A 108 -22.95 -6.66 2.78
C LEU A 108 -23.88 -7.39 1.79
N ALA A 109 -23.80 -7.08 0.50
CA ALA A 109 -24.55 -7.79 -0.54
C ALA A 109 -24.08 -9.24 -0.67
N ALA A 110 -22.78 -9.49 -0.65
CA ALA A 110 -22.18 -10.83 -0.66
C ALA A 110 -22.65 -11.64 0.56
N HIS A 111 -22.55 -11.10 1.77
CA HIS A 111 -23.06 -11.71 2.99
C HIS A 111 -24.55 -12.05 2.89
N ARG A 112 -25.38 -11.10 2.41
CA ARG A 112 -26.83 -11.33 2.23
C ARG A 112 -27.16 -12.48 1.26
N LYS A 113 -26.31 -12.67 0.25
CA LYS A 113 -26.46 -13.76 -0.74
C LYS A 113 -25.84 -15.08 -0.29
N GLY A 114 -25.29 -15.12 0.92
CA GLY A 114 -24.66 -16.31 1.45
C GLY A 114 -23.32 -16.65 0.75
N VAL A 115 -22.66 -15.72 0.09
CA VAL A 115 -21.30 -15.86 -0.45
C VAL A 115 -20.31 -15.92 0.72
N VAL A 116 -19.22 -16.68 0.63
CA VAL A 116 -18.11 -16.60 1.60
C VAL A 116 -17.51 -15.21 1.55
N THR A 117 -17.31 -14.57 2.71
CA THR A 117 -16.89 -13.17 2.80
C THR A 117 -15.61 -13.00 3.59
N MET A 118 -14.66 -12.29 3.03
CA MET A 118 -13.40 -11.90 3.67
C MET A 118 -13.17 -10.42 3.52
N ILE A 119 -12.65 -9.74 4.54
CA ILE A 119 -12.12 -8.38 4.40
C ILE A 119 -10.64 -8.34 4.74
N HIS A 120 -9.94 -7.40 4.13
CA HIS A 120 -8.52 -7.16 4.32
C HIS A 120 -8.30 -5.75 4.86
N GLU A 121 -7.62 -5.63 6.02
CA GLU A 121 -7.22 -4.36 6.60
C GLU A 121 -5.72 -4.15 6.43
N GLN A 122 -5.34 -3.10 5.72
CA GLN A 122 -3.96 -2.83 5.37
C GLN A 122 -3.22 -1.98 6.40
N ASN A 123 -3.93 -1.16 7.16
CA ASN A 123 -3.35 -0.20 8.09
C ASN A 123 -3.39 -0.71 9.53
N SER A 124 -2.56 -0.11 10.38
CA SER A 124 -2.57 -0.34 11.83
C SER A 124 -3.79 0.31 12.53
N VAL A 125 -4.44 1.27 11.86
CA VAL A 125 -5.71 1.87 12.28
C VAL A 125 -6.81 1.37 11.38
N VAL A 126 -7.81 0.72 11.97
CA VAL A 126 -8.92 0.10 11.22
C VAL A 126 -9.75 1.14 10.48
N GLY A 127 -9.94 0.92 9.17
CA GLY A 127 -10.77 1.76 8.33
C GLY A 127 -12.27 1.64 8.68
N MET A 128 -12.99 2.77 8.63
CA MET A 128 -14.43 2.81 8.98
C MET A 128 -15.27 1.83 8.16
N SER A 129 -14.96 1.63 6.89
CA SER A 129 -15.66 0.69 6.02
C SER A 129 -15.53 -0.74 6.52
N ASN A 130 -14.30 -1.19 6.82
CA ASN A 130 -14.03 -2.51 7.35
C ASN A 130 -14.66 -2.72 8.73
N LYS A 131 -14.53 -1.71 9.62
CA LYS A 131 -15.16 -1.74 10.95
C LYS A 131 -16.69 -1.92 10.89
N ALA A 132 -17.34 -1.23 9.95
CA ALA A 132 -18.80 -1.29 9.80
C ALA A 132 -19.32 -2.68 9.37
N VAL A 133 -18.55 -3.41 8.56
CA VAL A 133 -18.97 -4.72 8.02
C VAL A 133 -18.39 -5.91 8.77
N ALA A 134 -17.35 -5.74 9.57
CA ALA A 134 -16.56 -6.80 10.19
C ALA A 134 -17.40 -7.89 10.87
N LYS A 135 -18.47 -7.51 11.61
CA LYS A 135 -19.32 -8.48 12.32
C LYS A 135 -20.07 -9.46 11.41
N TYR A 136 -20.25 -9.09 10.15
CA TYR A 136 -20.97 -9.89 9.15
C TYR A 136 -20.03 -10.77 8.30
N MET A 137 -18.72 -10.54 8.38
CA MET A 137 -17.75 -11.27 7.55
C MET A 137 -17.37 -12.61 8.16
N ASP A 138 -17.08 -13.58 7.31
CA ASP A 138 -16.61 -14.90 7.72
C ASP A 138 -15.14 -14.88 8.13
N ALA A 139 -14.34 -13.99 7.52
CA ALA A 139 -12.90 -13.87 7.77
C ALA A 139 -12.40 -12.42 7.68
N ILE A 140 -11.34 -12.11 8.44
CA ILE A 140 -10.69 -10.80 8.45
C ILE A 140 -9.17 -10.99 8.42
N VAL A 141 -8.55 -10.54 7.33
CA VAL A 141 -7.08 -10.47 7.22
C VAL A 141 -6.62 -9.12 7.75
N ILE A 142 -5.59 -9.14 8.57
CA ILE A 142 -4.94 -7.92 9.10
C ILE A 142 -3.44 -7.91 8.78
N CYS A 143 -2.87 -6.70 8.73
CA CYS A 143 -1.44 -6.47 8.52
C CYS A 143 -0.68 -6.12 9.81
N TYR A 144 -1.38 -5.74 10.87
CA TYR A 144 -0.80 -5.31 12.15
C TYR A 144 -1.54 -5.95 13.32
N GLU A 145 -0.80 -6.42 14.32
CA GLU A 145 -1.39 -7.05 15.53
C GLU A 145 -2.36 -6.15 16.28
N LYS A 146 -2.12 -4.83 16.24
CA LYS A 146 -3.00 -3.84 16.87
C LYS A 146 -4.46 -3.93 16.40
N CYS A 147 -4.71 -4.42 15.19
CA CYS A 147 -6.07 -4.60 14.68
C CYS A 147 -6.87 -5.67 15.42
N TYR A 148 -6.22 -6.57 16.19
CA TYR A 148 -6.92 -7.52 17.06
C TYR A 148 -7.72 -6.83 18.16
N GLU A 149 -7.34 -5.64 18.61
CA GLU A 149 -8.06 -4.86 19.62
C GLU A 149 -9.46 -4.47 19.12
N GLU A 150 -9.61 -4.19 17.82
CA GLU A 150 -10.88 -3.77 17.22
C GLU A 150 -11.72 -4.95 16.69
N PHE A 151 -11.08 -5.98 16.16
CA PHE A 151 -11.78 -7.08 15.48
C PHE A 151 -11.92 -8.35 16.35
N GLY A 152 -11.16 -8.47 17.45
CA GLY A 152 -11.02 -9.72 18.19
C GLY A 152 -10.13 -10.73 17.45
N ARG A 153 -10.12 -11.98 17.91
CA ARG A 153 -9.24 -13.05 17.38
C ARG A 153 -9.96 -14.18 16.66
N GLU A 154 -11.26 -14.32 16.86
CA GLU A 154 -12.03 -15.53 16.49
C GLU A 154 -11.99 -15.80 14.97
N LYS A 155 -12.12 -14.75 14.16
CA LYS A 155 -12.13 -14.84 12.67
C LYS A 155 -11.10 -13.91 12.03
N VAL A 156 -10.00 -13.69 12.73
CA VAL A 156 -8.96 -12.73 12.32
C VAL A 156 -7.62 -13.44 12.23
N ARG A 157 -6.90 -13.25 11.11
CA ARG A 157 -5.54 -13.76 10.93
C ARG A 157 -4.60 -12.64 10.49
N LEU A 158 -3.40 -12.61 11.08
CA LEU A 158 -2.30 -11.72 10.71
C LEU A 158 -1.52 -12.32 9.55
N LEU A 159 -2.02 -12.14 8.33
CA LEU A 159 -1.42 -12.71 7.12
C LEU A 159 -0.61 -11.69 6.30
N GLY A 160 -0.75 -10.41 6.63
CA GLY A 160 -0.01 -9.33 5.96
C GLY A 160 -0.66 -8.85 4.67
N ASN A 161 0.07 -7.99 3.96
CA ASN A 161 -0.42 -7.32 2.76
C ASN A 161 0.07 -8.08 1.51
N PRO A 162 -0.81 -8.38 0.53
CA PRO A 162 -0.44 -9.02 -0.73
C PRO A 162 0.73 -8.39 -1.48
N ARG A 163 0.97 -7.09 -1.31
CA ARG A 163 2.13 -6.40 -1.90
C ARG A 163 3.47 -6.91 -1.39
N ALA A 164 3.51 -7.47 -0.19
CA ALA A 164 4.71 -8.13 0.33
C ALA A 164 5.16 -9.28 -0.58
N THR A 165 4.22 -10.11 -1.04
CA THR A 165 4.52 -11.18 -2.00
C THR A 165 5.01 -10.63 -3.33
N SER A 166 4.33 -9.61 -3.87
CA SER A 166 4.78 -8.97 -5.13
C SER A 166 6.19 -8.40 -5.00
N ALA A 167 6.53 -7.82 -3.85
CA ALA A 167 7.85 -7.23 -3.62
C ALA A 167 8.97 -8.29 -3.69
N VAL A 168 8.80 -9.43 -3.03
CA VAL A 168 9.83 -10.50 -3.04
C VAL A 168 9.87 -11.30 -4.35
N GLU A 169 8.77 -11.32 -5.12
CA GLU A 169 8.74 -11.97 -6.44
C GLU A 169 9.32 -11.08 -7.56
N THR A 170 9.37 -9.75 -7.36
CA THR A 170 9.94 -8.82 -8.33
C THR A 170 11.46 -8.92 -8.32
N LYS A 171 12.05 -9.12 -9.48
CA LYS A 171 13.51 -9.22 -9.62
C LYS A 171 14.10 -7.86 -9.98
N PHE A 172 15.34 -7.64 -9.55
CA PHE A 172 16.13 -6.47 -9.96
C PHE A 172 16.25 -6.38 -11.48
N ASP A 173 15.94 -5.20 -12.04
CA ASP A 173 16.09 -4.88 -13.46
C ASP A 173 17.32 -4.00 -13.67
N ALA A 174 18.47 -4.65 -13.93
CA ALA A 174 19.74 -3.97 -14.15
C ALA A 174 19.70 -3.00 -15.34
N GLN A 175 18.96 -3.34 -16.42
CA GLN A 175 18.85 -2.48 -17.58
C GLN A 175 18.06 -1.20 -17.25
N TYR A 176 16.96 -1.34 -16.51
CA TYR A 176 16.19 -0.20 -16.03
C TYR A 176 17.01 0.66 -15.06
N PHE A 177 17.73 0.03 -14.10
CA PHE A 177 18.59 0.73 -13.17
C PHE A 177 19.66 1.59 -13.88
N GLN A 178 20.35 1.01 -14.85
CA GLN A 178 21.36 1.73 -15.65
C GLN A 178 20.72 2.85 -16.53
N SER A 179 19.50 2.63 -17.03
CA SER A 179 18.78 3.65 -17.82
C SER A 179 18.42 4.91 -17.01
N LEU A 180 18.36 4.80 -15.69
CA LEU A 180 18.20 5.93 -14.77
C LEU A 180 19.51 6.72 -14.55
N GLY A 181 20.64 6.27 -15.11
CA GLY A 181 21.97 6.88 -14.91
C GLY A 181 22.64 6.47 -13.60
N LEU A 182 22.14 5.42 -12.94
CA LEU A 182 22.67 4.91 -11.67
C LEU A 182 23.82 3.91 -11.90
N LYS A 183 24.71 3.80 -10.89
CA LYS A 183 25.88 2.92 -10.92
C LYS A 183 25.76 1.86 -9.82
N GLU A 184 25.99 0.60 -10.16
CA GLU A 184 25.86 -0.53 -9.20
C GLU A 184 26.95 -0.56 -8.12
N ASP A 185 28.09 0.08 -8.37
CA ASP A 185 29.24 0.14 -7.47
C ASP A 185 29.18 1.29 -6.44
N LYS A 186 28.11 2.11 -6.47
CA LYS A 186 27.92 3.20 -5.53
C LYS A 186 26.69 2.98 -4.65
N PRO A 187 26.80 3.22 -3.32
CA PRO A 187 25.64 3.15 -2.43
C PRO A 187 24.52 4.11 -2.88
N LEU A 188 23.28 3.63 -2.86
CA LEU A 188 22.11 4.35 -3.34
C LEU A 188 21.15 4.76 -2.21
N ILE A 189 20.85 6.05 -2.15
CA ILE A 189 19.75 6.60 -1.36
C ILE A 189 18.58 6.90 -2.30
N LEU A 190 17.44 6.25 -2.06
CA LEU A 190 16.21 6.49 -2.81
C LEU A 190 15.24 7.34 -1.99
N VAL A 191 14.76 8.45 -2.56
CA VAL A 191 13.80 9.36 -1.94
C VAL A 191 12.49 9.36 -2.72
N VAL A 192 11.40 8.85 -2.12
CA VAL A 192 10.07 8.73 -2.75
C VAL A 192 8.97 9.20 -1.80
N MET A 193 8.32 10.31 -2.11
CA MET A 193 7.24 10.86 -1.27
C MET A 193 5.83 10.52 -1.77
N GLY A 194 5.68 9.34 -2.38
CA GLY A 194 4.44 8.86 -2.99
C GLY A 194 4.32 9.27 -4.46
N SER A 195 3.30 8.71 -5.14
CA SER A 195 3.11 8.86 -6.60
C SER A 195 2.84 10.29 -7.08
N LEU A 196 2.31 11.15 -6.21
CA LEU A 196 2.02 12.55 -6.52
C LEU A 196 3.15 13.50 -6.08
N GLY A 197 4.15 12.98 -5.34
CA GLY A 197 5.16 13.82 -4.70
C GLY A 197 4.61 14.61 -3.50
N SER A 198 5.43 15.51 -2.97
CA SER A 198 5.06 16.44 -1.88
C SER A 198 5.79 17.76 -2.09
N SER A 199 5.06 18.83 -2.36
CA SER A 199 5.68 20.15 -2.65
C SER A 199 6.53 20.66 -1.47
N SER A 200 6.07 20.51 -0.22
CA SER A 200 6.83 20.90 0.97
C SER A 200 8.14 20.11 1.12
N ILE A 201 8.07 18.81 0.87
CA ILE A 201 9.25 17.95 0.92
C ILE A 201 10.20 18.24 -0.24
N ASN A 202 9.68 18.44 -1.46
CA ASN A 202 10.49 18.76 -2.62
C ASN A 202 11.32 20.06 -2.38
N GLU A 203 10.71 21.09 -1.79
CA GLU A 203 11.44 22.33 -1.45
C GLU A 203 12.54 22.05 -0.43
N MET A 204 12.24 21.35 0.64
CA MET A 204 13.24 21.05 1.66
C MET A 204 14.37 20.17 1.10
N MET A 205 14.09 19.23 0.19
CA MET A 205 15.14 18.40 -0.42
C MET A 205 16.15 19.22 -1.22
N LYS A 206 15.79 20.41 -1.73
CA LYS A 206 16.75 21.32 -2.39
C LYS A 206 17.86 21.77 -1.44
N ASP A 207 17.57 21.90 -0.16
CA ASP A 207 18.54 22.29 0.86
C ASP A 207 19.31 21.09 1.44
N VAL A 208 18.66 19.92 1.53
CA VAL A 208 19.26 18.71 2.15
C VAL A 208 20.17 17.97 1.20
N LEU A 209 19.66 17.55 0.00
CA LEU A 209 20.36 16.60 -0.85
C LEU A 209 21.75 17.08 -1.29
N PRO A 210 21.99 18.38 -1.57
CA PRO A 210 23.33 18.87 -1.90
C PRO A 210 24.35 18.77 -0.75
N THR A 211 23.88 18.58 0.49
CA THR A 211 24.76 18.47 1.67
C THR A 211 25.15 17.03 2.02
N ILE A 212 24.55 16.04 1.35
CA ILE A 212 24.86 14.63 1.53
C ILE A 212 26.18 14.31 0.84
N ASP A 213 26.97 13.43 1.46
CA ASP A 213 28.28 13.03 0.94
C ASP A 213 28.16 12.51 -0.51
N SER A 214 28.99 13.05 -1.41
CA SER A 214 28.98 12.73 -2.84
C SER A 214 29.46 11.32 -3.17
N SER A 215 29.97 10.56 -2.20
CA SER A 215 30.22 9.12 -2.34
C SER A 215 28.94 8.32 -2.52
N TYR A 216 27.81 8.83 -2.04
CA TYR A 216 26.49 8.27 -2.28
C TYR A 216 25.89 8.79 -3.58
N GLN A 217 25.15 7.94 -4.29
CA GLN A 217 24.25 8.41 -5.35
C GLN A 217 22.83 8.53 -4.77
N ILE A 218 22.08 9.52 -5.25
CA ILE A 218 20.75 9.81 -4.77
C ILE A 218 19.78 9.74 -5.95
N LEU A 219 18.75 8.92 -5.85
CA LEU A 219 17.63 8.93 -6.78
C LEU A 219 16.44 9.63 -6.09
N PHE A 220 16.05 10.79 -6.59
CA PHE A 220 14.95 11.57 -6.06
C PHE A 220 13.73 11.57 -6.97
N VAL A 221 12.61 11.06 -6.48
CA VAL A 221 11.34 11.00 -7.20
C VAL A 221 10.49 12.22 -6.82
N SER A 222 10.44 13.21 -7.69
CA SER A 222 9.77 14.50 -7.44
C SER A 222 8.25 14.47 -7.67
N GLY A 223 7.73 13.45 -8.39
CA GLY A 223 6.38 13.46 -8.95
C GLY A 223 6.30 14.26 -10.25
N LYS A 224 5.28 13.97 -11.06
CA LYS A 224 5.14 14.54 -12.44
C LYS A 224 5.01 16.06 -12.45
N ASP A 225 4.18 16.61 -11.57
CA ASP A 225 3.79 18.03 -11.62
C ASP A 225 4.95 19.00 -11.36
N LYS A 226 5.96 18.57 -10.59
CA LYS A 226 7.10 19.39 -10.17
C LYS A 226 8.43 18.98 -10.78
N PHE A 227 8.44 17.97 -11.65
CA PHE A 227 9.67 17.37 -12.17
C PHE A 227 10.63 18.37 -12.77
N ALA A 228 10.19 19.22 -13.72
CA ALA A 228 11.05 20.15 -14.42
C ALA A 228 11.69 21.18 -13.48
N GLU A 229 10.92 21.73 -12.55
CA GLU A 229 11.37 22.66 -11.53
C GLU A 229 12.39 22.02 -10.59
N VAL A 230 12.05 20.86 -10.05
CA VAL A 230 12.91 20.15 -9.10
C VAL A 230 14.21 19.70 -9.75
N LYS A 231 14.14 19.15 -10.97
CA LYS A 231 15.35 18.71 -11.70
C LYS A 231 16.35 19.84 -11.91
N SER A 232 15.87 21.03 -12.24
CA SER A 232 16.76 22.20 -12.46
C SER A 232 17.49 22.68 -11.20
N ALA A 233 16.99 22.32 -10.02
CA ALA A 233 17.60 22.69 -8.73
C ALA A 233 18.79 21.81 -8.34
N PHE A 234 19.02 20.68 -9.01
CA PHE A 234 20.10 19.74 -8.69
C PHE A 234 21.10 19.57 -9.84
N PRO A 235 22.13 20.43 -9.91
CA PRO A 235 23.19 20.30 -10.90
C PRO A 235 24.25 19.23 -10.58
N GLN A 236 24.18 18.61 -9.38
CA GLN A 236 25.17 17.64 -8.91
C GLN A 236 25.04 16.31 -9.66
N GLU A 237 26.13 15.76 -10.14
CA GLU A 237 26.14 14.49 -10.90
C GLU A 237 25.70 13.26 -10.10
N ASN A 238 25.83 13.32 -8.78
CA ASN A 238 25.42 12.21 -7.90
C ASN A 238 23.93 12.27 -7.50
N ILE A 239 23.18 13.29 -7.95
CA ILE A 239 21.74 13.43 -7.69
C ILE A 239 20.96 13.28 -9.00
N VAL A 240 20.24 12.18 -9.12
CA VAL A 240 19.35 11.91 -10.27
C VAL A 240 17.91 12.22 -9.85
N VAL A 241 17.25 13.11 -10.58
CA VAL A 241 15.85 13.44 -10.38
C VAL A 241 15.00 12.80 -11.47
N VAL A 242 13.94 12.10 -11.06
CA VAL A 242 12.95 11.51 -11.97
C VAL A 242 11.52 11.89 -11.53
N ASP A 243 10.58 11.84 -12.45
CA ASP A 243 9.16 12.09 -12.15
C ASP A 243 8.48 10.86 -11.54
N TYR A 244 8.94 9.66 -11.92
CA TYR A 244 8.42 8.37 -11.48
C TYR A 244 9.52 7.31 -11.50
N VAL A 245 9.39 6.30 -10.64
CA VAL A 245 10.28 5.14 -10.60
C VAL A 245 9.50 3.84 -10.40
N ARG A 246 9.89 2.80 -11.12
CA ARG A 246 9.46 1.42 -10.82
C ARG A 246 10.26 0.91 -9.62
N GLN A 247 9.83 1.31 -8.42
CA GLN A 247 10.59 1.16 -7.17
C GLN A 247 11.04 -0.29 -6.93
N LEU A 248 10.14 -1.27 -7.10
CA LEU A 248 10.46 -2.68 -6.84
C LEU A 248 11.54 -3.23 -7.76
N ASP A 249 11.65 -2.71 -8.99
CA ASP A 249 12.64 -3.16 -9.97
C ASP A 249 14.08 -2.76 -9.61
N ILE A 250 14.24 -1.81 -8.67
CA ILE A 250 15.55 -1.30 -8.25
C ILE A 250 15.82 -1.44 -6.75
N ILE A 251 14.83 -1.81 -5.94
CA ILE A 251 14.89 -1.74 -4.48
C ILE A 251 15.99 -2.62 -3.87
N GLU A 252 16.36 -3.70 -4.54
CA GLU A 252 17.47 -4.58 -4.13
C GLU A 252 18.80 -3.84 -4.02
N LYS A 253 18.99 -2.75 -4.80
CA LYS A 253 20.23 -1.94 -4.82
C LYS A 253 20.11 -0.67 -3.97
N VAL A 254 19.02 -0.49 -3.23
CA VAL A 254 18.80 0.67 -2.39
C VAL A 254 19.34 0.42 -0.99
N ASP A 255 20.39 1.16 -0.60
CA ASP A 255 20.98 1.08 0.74
C ASP A 255 20.15 1.82 1.80
N LEU A 256 19.44 2.88 1.39
CA LEU A 256 18.55 3.64 2.25
C LEU A 256 17.35 4.17 1.47
N LEU A 257 16.15 3.82 1.93
CA LEU A 257 14.89 4.32 1.40
C LEU A 257 14.32 5.42 2.30
N ILE A 258 14.06 6.60 1.75
CA ILE A 258 13.39 7.71 2.45
C ILE A 258 12.01 7.88 1.81
N CYS A 259 10.94 7.58 2.56
CA CYS A 259 9.61 7.52 1.95
C CYS A 259 8.47 7.82 2.93
N ARG A 260 7.25 7.90 2.40
CA ARG A 260 6.00 7.93 3.19
C ARG A 260 5.70 6.54 3.79
N ALA A 261 4.94 6.50 4.90
CA ALA A 261 4.56 5.27 5.60
C ALA A 261 3.17 4.76 5.19
N GLY A 262 2.89 4.72 3.89
CA GLY A 262 1.69 4.06 3.37
C GLY A 262 1.74 2.55 3.62
N ALA A 263 0.58 1.92 3.88
CA ALA A 263 0.50 0.49 4.22
C ALA A 263 1.13 -0.43 3.16
N THR A 264 1.03 -0.07 1.89
CA THR A 264 1.64 -0.81 0.77
C THR A 264 3.17 -0.75 0.85
N THR A 265 3.72 0.46 0.95
CA THR A 265 5.17 0.68 1.06
C THR A 265 5.75 0.06 2.33
N ALA A 266 5.04 0.18 3.46
CA ALA A 266 5.46 -0.47 4.72
C ALA A 266 5.56 -1.99 4.57
N ALA A 267 4.58 -2.63 3.92
CA ALA A 267 4.62 -4.06 3.68
C ALA A 267 5.76 -4.48 2.74
N GLU A 268 6.05 -3.70 1.71
CA GLU A 268 7.18 -3.91 0.80
C GLU A 268 8.53 -3.79 1.53
N ILE A 269 8.70 -2.74 2.35
CA ILE A 269 9.88 -2.52 3.20
C ILE A 269 10.11 -3.72 4.12
N LEU A 270 9.08 -4.14 4.84
CA LEU A 270 9.18 -5.23 5.80
C LEU A 270 9.50 -6.57 5.11
N ALA A 271 8.88 -6.85 3.97
CA ALA A 271 9.11 -8.10 3.24
C ALA A 271 10.53 -8.21 2.66
N LEU A 272 11.11 -7.09 2.26
CA LEU A 272 12.44 -7.01 1.64
C LEU A 272 13.55 -6.72 2.66
N GLY A 273 13.21 -6.38 3.90
CA GLY A 273 14.19 -5.91 4.87
C GLY A 273 14.82 -4.57 4.50
N SER A 274 14.13 -3.71 3.75
CA SER A 274 14.70 -2.45 3.28
C SER A 274 14.96 -1.49 4.44
N VAL A 275 16.18 -0.98 4.54
CA VAL A 275 16.56 0.04 5.54
C VAL A 275 15.87 1.34 5.18
N SER A 276 15.11 1.92 6.11
CA SER A 276 14.27 3.07 5.77
C SER A 276 14.20 4.15 6.84
N ILE A 277 14.03 5.41 6.35
CA ILE A 277 13.56 6.57 7.12
C ILE A 277 12.15 6.89 6.64
N LEU A 278 11.17 6.76 7.52
CA LEU A 278 9.77 7.03 7.23
C LEU A 278 9.43 8.47 7.57
N ILE A 279 8.79 9.16 6.64
CA ILE A 279 8.26 10.52 6.83
C ILE A 279 6.74 10.44 6.64
N PRO A 280 5.97 10.11 7.71
CA PRO A 280 4.53 9.95 7.60
C PRO A 280 3.85 11.25 7.20
N SER A 281 2.88 11.16 6.27
CA SER A 281 2.07 12.32 5.88
C SER A 281 1.04 12.64 6.97
N PRO A 282 0.96 13.88 7.46
CA PRO A 282 -0.07 14.27 8.42
C PRO A 282 -1.44 14.51 7.79
N TYR A 283 -1.52 14.52 6.44
CA TYR A 283 -2.74 14.86 5.69
C TYR A 283 -3.62 13.66 5.36
N VAL A 284 -3.30 12.48 5.90
CA VAL A 284 -4.07 11.25 5.68
C VAL A 284 -5.12 11.03 6.76
N ALA A 285 -6.21 10.33 6.41
CA ALA A 285 -7.30 10.04 7.33
C ALA A 285 -6.78 9.32 8.60
N HIS A 286 -7.23 9.79 9.77
CA HIS A 286 -6.89 9.21 11.08
C HIS A 286 -5.38 9.09 11.35
N ASN A 287 -4.54 9.88 10.66
CA ASN A 287 -3.08 9.85 10.80
C ASN A 287 -2.46 8.43 10.67
N HIS A 288 -3.08 7.58 9.85
CA HIS A 288 -2.72 6.15 9.77
C HIS A 288 -1.25 5.91 9.39
N GLN A 289 -0.63 6.82 8.59
CA GLN A 289 0.78 6.68 8.24
C GLN A 289 1.71 6.82 9.45
N PHE A 290 1.38 7.72 10.37
CA PHE A 290 2.13 7.83 11.62
C PHE A 290 2.06 6.54 12.43
N TYR A 291 0.86 5.97 12.60
CA TYR A 291 0.70 4.73 13.34
C TYR A 291 1.34 3.52 12.63
N ASN A 292 1.31 3.44 11.32
CA ASN A 292 2.03 2.41 10.57
C ASN A 292 3.55 2.51 10.82
N ALA A 293 4.10 3.74 10.74
CA ALA A 293 5.52 4.00 11.01
C ALA A 293 5.90 3.69 12.47
N SER A 294 5.05 4.09 13.43
CA SER A 294 5.32 3.88 14.87
C SER A 294 5.53 2.41 15.20
N VAL A 295 4.70 1.51 14.66
CA VAL A 295 4.87 0.05 14.86
C VAL A 295 6.23 -0.42 14.34
N MET A 296 6.66 0.07 13.17
CA MET A 296 7.96 -0.32 12.59
C MET A 296 9.13 0.20 13.43
N VAL A 297 9.01 1.44 13.96
CA VAL A 297 10.04 2.07 14.79
C VAL A 297 10.13 1.41 16.16
N GLU A 298 9.01 1.09 16.80
CA GLU A 298 8.94 0.39 18.10
C GLU A 298 9.64 -0.97 18.04
N ASP A 299 9.55 -1.65 16.90
CA ASP A 299 10.24 -2.92 16.63
C ASP A 299 11.67 -2.75 16.07
N GLY A 300 12.16 -1.52 15.93
CA GLY A 300 13.49 -1.23 15.39
C GLY A 300 13.68 -1.57 13.91
N ALA A 301 12.58 -1.68 13.15
CA ALA A 301 12.56 -2.04 11.73
C ALA A 301 12.65 -0.83 10.78
N ALA A 302 12.58 0.39 11.29
CA ALA A 302 12.74 1.64 10.54
C ALA A 302 13.11 2.79 11.48
N GLU A 303 13.58 3.89 10.90
CA GLU A 303 13.62 5.18 11.57
C GLU A 303 12.47 6.06 11.09
N MET A 304 12.06 7.07 11.89
CA MET A 304 10.98 7.99 11.51
C MET A 304 11.39 9.44 11.83
N ILE A 305 10.92 10.36 10.98
CA ILE A 305 10.87 11.79 11.26
C ILE A 305 9.45 12.26 10.95
N GLU A 306 8.75 12.83 11.93
CA GLU A 306 7.47 13.49 11.66
C GLU A 306 7.68 14.74 10.79
N GLU A 307 6.74 15.04 9.88
CA GLU A 307 6.89 16.17 8.95
C GLU A 307 7.07 17.51 9.67
N LYS A 308 6.50 17.68 10.88
CA LYS A 308 6.68 18.89 11.72
C LYS A 308 8.10 19.07 12.27
N ASP A 309 8.84 17.96 12.45
CA ASP A 309 10.19 17.93 13.00
C ASP A 309 11.27 17.79 11.91
N LEU A 310 10.81 17.78 10.64
CA LEU A 310 11.68 17.61 9.49
C LEU A 310 12.40 18.91 9.16
N SER A 311 13.72 18.88 9.20
CA SER A 311 14.62 19.96 8.76
C SER A 311 15.81 19.38 8.00
N PRO A 312 16.57 20.22 7.27
CA PRO A 312 17.82 19.77 6.64
C PRO A 312 18.76 19.07 7.62
N GLU A 313 18.92 19.62 8.82
CA GLU A 313 19.82 19.11 9.86
C GLU A 313 19.32 17.75 10.40
N THR A 314 18.01 17.64 10.71
CA THR A 314 17.45 16.40 11.28
C THR A 314 17.49 15.26 10.29
N LEU A 315 17.19 15.50 9.02
CA LEU A 315 17.22 14.46 7.98
C LEU A 315 18.67 14.04 7.69
N LYS A 316 19.59 15.01 7.51
CA LYS A 316 21.00 14.71 7.30
C LYS A 316 21.59 13.88 8.43
N ALA A 317 21.36 14.29 9.69
CA ALA A 317 21.85 13.55 10.85
C ALA A 317 21.34 12.10 10.89
N LYS A 318 20.06 11.86 10.54
CA LYS A 318 19.53 10.48 10.46
C LYS A 318 20.12 9.69 9.30
N ILE A 319 20.30 10.28 8.13
CA ILE A 319 20.98 9.64 7.00
C ILE A 319 22.39 9.19 7.42
N GLU A 320 23.20 10.12 7.99
CA GLU A 320 24.56 9.84 8.44
C GLU A 320 24.60 8.78 9.55
N ALA A 321 23.65 8.82 10.50
CA ALA A 321 23.54 7.85 11.59
C ALA A 321 23.20 6.42 11.11
N ILE A 322 22.65 6.29 9.92
CA ILE A 322 22.37 4.99 9.28
C ILE A 322 23.52 4.60 8.34
N MET A 323 23.88 5.49 7.41
CA MET A 323 24.81 5.17 6.32
C MET A 323 26.23 4.94 6.82
N ASN A 324 26.67 5.66 7.87
CA ASN A 324 28.02 5.52 8.47
C ASN A 324 28.10 4.38 9.50
N HIS A 325 26.99 3.67 9.81
CA HIS A 325 26.94 2.62 10.82
C HIS A 325 26.39 1.30 10.26
N PRO A 326 27.22 0.43 9.64
CA PRO A 326 26.79 -0.83 9.05
C PRO A 326 26.01 -1.74 10.01
N ALA A 327 26.42 -1.79 11.29
CA ALA A 327 25.73 -2.58 12.31
C ALA A 327 24.28 -2.09 12.56
N LYS A 328 24.04 -0.78 12.49
CA LYS A 328 22.70 -0.22 12.62
C LYS A 328 21.83 -0.58 11.40
N ARG A 329 22.39 -0.48 10.19
CA ARG A 329 21.70 -0.91 8.97
C ARG A 329 21.29 -2.36 9.03
N GLU A 330 22.23 -3.24 9.42
CA GLU A 330 21.98 -4.66 9.57
C GLU A 330 20.86 -4.93 10.61
N SER A 331 20.91 -4.25 11.76
CA SER A 331 19.86 -4.38 12.78
C SER A 331 18.49 -4.01 12.26
N ILE A 332 18.36 -2.87 11.53
CA ILE A 332 17.10 -2.43 10.93
C ILE A 332 16.64 -3.48 9.90
N HIS A 333 17.52 -3.94 9.03
CA HIS A 333 17.25 -4.96 8.02
C HIS A 333 16.66 -6.23 8.63
N GLN A 334 17.31 -6.81 9.63
CA GLN A 334 16.88 -8.05 10.28
C GLN A 334 15.55 -7.88 11.02
N ASN A 335 15.35 -6.74 11.70
CA ASN A 335 14.09 -6.44 12.37
C ASN A 335 12.94 -6.29 11.35
N ALA A 336 13.17 -5.65 10.21
CA ALA A 336 12.19 -5.52 9.15
C ALA A 336 11.79 -6.89 8.58
N LEU A 337 12.75 -7.75 8.27
CA LEU A 337 12.49 -9.12 7.79
C LEU A 337 11.70 -9.94 8.80
N ARG A 338 11.96 -9.81 10.10
CA ARG A 338 11.23 -10.50 11.16
C ARG A 338 9.74 -10.15 11.17
N LEU A 339 9.38 -8.92 10.87
CA LEU A 339 7.99 -8.45 10.80
C LEU A 339 7.34 -8.74 9.45
N GLY A 340 8.12 -8.92 8.40
CA GLY A 340 7.66 -9.14 7.05
C GLY A 340 6.74 -10.35 6.88
N LYS A 341 5.81 -10.26 5.92
CA LYS A 341 4.89 -11.35 5.55
C LYS A 341 5.00 -11.64 4.04
N PRO A 342 6.14 -12.17 3.58
CA PRO A 342 6.40 -12.37 2.14
C PRO A 342 5.41 -13.34 1.47
N ASN A 343 4.80 -14.25 2.23
CA ASN A 343 3.85 -15.24 1.73
C ASN A 343 2.38 -14.80 1.80
N ALA A 344 2.10 -13.51 2.02
CA ALA A 344 0.75 -13.00 2.27
C ALA A 344 -0.28 -13.47 1.23
N CYS A 345 0.04 -13.46 -0.07
CA CYS A 345 -0.88 -13.95 -1.10
C CYS A 345 -1.20 -15.42 -0.94
N SER A 346 -0.19 -16.27 -0.75
CA SER A 346 -0.38 -17.71 -0.57
C SER A 346 -1.21 -18.01 0.67
N ASP A 347 -0.86 -17.40 1.81
CA ASP A 347 -1.54 -17.62 3.09
C ASP A 347 -3.02 -17.17 3.04
N ILE A 348 -3.32 -16.06 2.34
CA ILE A 348 -4.69 -15.59 2.12
C ILE A 348 -5.46 -16.57 1.24
N LEU A 349 -4.88 -17.05 0.14
CA LEU A 349 -5.52 -18.01 -0.76
C LEU A 349 -5.75 -19.36 -0.09
N ASP A 350 -4.81 -19.83 0.74
CA ASP A 350 -4.98 -21.05 1.55
C ASP A 350 -6.17 -20.92 2.50
N TRP A 351 -6.31 -19.74 3.13
CA TRP A 351 -7.45 -19.48 4.01
C TRP A 351 -8.77 -19.38 3.22
N CYS A 352 -8.76 -18.83 2.00
CA CYS A 352 -9.95 -18.85 1.13
C CYS A 352 -10.39 -20.29 0.83
N GLU A 353 -9.46 -21.21 0.52
CA GLU A 353 -9.79 -22.63 0.30
C GLU A 353 -10.35 -23.30 1.55
N GLU A 354 -9.77 -23.01 2.73
CA GLU A 354 -10.27 -23.52 4.01
C GLU A 354 -11.72 -23.10 4.25
N LEU A 355 -12.04 -21.83 4.03
CA LEU A 355 -13.40 -21.30 4.20
C LEU A 355 -14.39 -21.92 3.22
N LEU A 356 -13.98 -22.13 1.97
CA LEU A 356 -14.83 -22.75 0.94
C LEU A 356 -15.11 -24.24 1.21
N ARG A 357 -14.17 -24.96 1.81
CA ARG A 357 -14.36 -26.36 2.21
C ARG A 357 -15.30 -26.55 3.39
N ASN A 358 -15.36 -25.54 4.28
CA ASN A 358 -16.13 -25.59 5.52
C ASN A 358 -17.59 -25.09 5.34
N LYS A 359 -17.98 -24.69 4.14
CA LYS A 359 -19.31 -24.20 3.80
C LYS A 359 -20.13 -25.25 3.08
#